data_1ad98aecb0fc7c62fd3d0d6e3d7bcab8
#
_entry.id   1ad98aecb0fc7c62fd3d0d6e3d7bcab8
#
_cell.length_a   1.000
_cell.length_b   1.000
_cell.length_c   1.000
_cell.angle_alpha   90.00
_cell.angle_beta   90.00
_cell.angle_gamma   90.00
#
_symmetry.space_group_name_H-M   'P 1'
#
loop_
_entity.id
_entity.type
_entity.pdbx_description
1 polymer ?
#
loop_
_entity_poly.entity_id
_entity_poly.type
_entity_poly.pdbx_seq_one_letter_code
_entity_poly.pdbx_strand_id
1 'polypeptide(L)'
;MELVHGGDWAGYRARFGHDALDFSANVSPLGLPQGVADAIVAALPTADRYPDPLCRELRTALGRAEQLPEPWILCGNGAADLIYRLVWALKPRRALLPAPTFAEYAAALESVGCEVKRKTLHEADDFAVTEAFVKAVNQSIDLVFLCQPNNPTGQITPPELVQRLVRRCADCGAVLVVDECFLDFLQQRDALTAKPLLQTAPNLVILKAFTKLYAMAGVRLGYALCANTALLAKMQAAGQPWGVSSLAQAAGAAALRETAYADAVRALIADQRPKLAAGLRALGLQVIEGSANYLLFRAPETLGAALQQRGVCLRSCGNYPGLSAGWYRTAVRTAPENEQLLQTMREVLK
;
A
#
# COMPACT_ATOMS: atom_id res chain seq x y z
N MET A 1 19.28 13.86 -2.06
CA MET A 1 17.86 13.48 -2.24
C MET A 1 17.39 12.95 -0.90
N GLU A 2 16.39 13.56 -0.30
CA GLU A 2 15.82 13.08 0.96
C GLU A 2 14.92 11.87 0.69
N LEU A 3 15.11 10.77 1.45
CA LEU A 3 14.33 9.55 1.28
C LEU A 3 12.97 9.74 1.97
N VAL A 4 11.92 9.70 1.15
CA VAL A 4 10.53 9.95 1.59
C VAL A 4 9.86 8.68 2.14
N HIS A 5 10.47 7.49 1.93
CA HIS A 5 9.89 6.18 2.28
C HIS A 5 10.75 5.41 3.28
N GLY A 6 10.15 4.39 3.93
CA GLY A 6 10.88 3.40 4.71
C GLY A 6 11.49 2.31 3.82
N GLY A 7 12.29 1.41 4.41
CA GLY A 7 12.90 0.28 3.71
C GLY A 7 14.26 0.59 3.09
N ASP A 8 14.96 1.63 3.56
CA ASP A 8 16.33 1.95 3.12
C ASP A 8 17.38 1.10 3.87
N TRP A 9 17.28 -0.21 3.67
CA TRP A 9 18.24 -1.15 4.27
C TRP A 9 19.67 -0.95 3.76
N ALA A 10 19.83 -0.54 2.48
CA ALA A 10 21.14 -0.34 1.87
C ALA A 10 21.84 0.90 2.47
N GLY A 11 21.12 2.01 2.63
CA GLY A 11 21.65 3.21 3.28
C GLY A 11 21.98 2.97 4.74
N TYR A 12 21.14 2.19 5.45
CA TYR A 12 21.43 1.81 6.83
C TYR A 12 22.72 0.97 6.91
N ARG A 13 22.85 -0.09 6.09
CA ARG A 13 24.06 -0.94 6.04
C ARG A 13 25.31 -0.13 5.67
N ALA A 14 25.21 0.81 4.73
CA ALA A 14 26.33 1.68 4.37
C ALA A 14 26.78 2.56 5.53
N ARG A 15 25.85 3.01 6.39
CA ARG A 15 26.13 3.89 7.53
C ARG A 15 26.65 3.14 8.76
N PHE A 16 26.11 1.96 9.05
CA PHE A 16 26.35 1.24 10.31
C PHE A 16 27.13 -0.07 10.16
N GLY A 17 27.38 -0.54 8.93
CA GLY A 17 28.16 -1.75 8.64
C GLY A 17 27.43 -3.07 8.84
N HIS A 18 26.14 -3.02 9.24
CA HIS A 18 25.30 -4.21 9.45
C HIS A 18 23.83 -3.91 9.08
N ASP A 19 22.99 -4.95 9.01
CA ASP A 19 21.56 -4.78 8.74
C ASP A 19 20.82 -4.36 10.02
N ALA A 20 19.78 -3.54 9.83
CA ALA A 20 18.83 -3.21 10.89
C ALA A 20 17.71 -4.24 10.99
N LEU A 21 17.12 -4.36 12.17
CA LEU A 21 15.78 -4.89 12.32
C LEU A 21 14.79 -3.82 11.81
N ASP A 22 14.29 -4.02 10.60
CA ASP A 22 13.53 -2.99 9.87
C ASP A 22 12.03 -3.10 10.11
N PHE A 23 11.49 -2.15 10.88
CA PHE A 23 10.05 -1.93 11.07
C PHE A 23 9.51 -0.79 10.20
N SER A 24 10.34 -0.17 9.37
CA SER A 24 9.92 0.95 8.51
C SER A 24 9.18 0.51 7.25
N ALA A 25 9.43 -0.74 6.79
CA ALA A 25 8.80 -1.34 5.62
C ALA A 25 7.65 -2.28 6.03
N ASN A 26 6.44 -2.04 5.49
CA ASN A 26 5.23 -2.81 5.82
C ASN A 26 5.06 -4.01 4.88
N VAL A 27 5.96 -4.95 4.92
CA VAL A 27 5.91 -6.21 4.16
C VAL A 27 5.65 -7.38 5.10
N SER A 28 5.19 -8.52 4.56
CA SER A 28 5.01 -9.74 5.35
C SER A 28 6.30 -10.13 6.09
N PRO A 29 6.24 -10.39 7.40
CA PRO A 29 7.41 -10.79 8.18
C PRO A 29 7.85 -12.24 7.92
N LEU A 30 7.04 -13.04 7.22
CA LEU A 30 7.36 -14.43 6.89
C LEU A 30 8.33 -14.57 5.69
N GLY A 31 8.70 -13.43 5.06
CA GLY A 31 9.58 -13.43 3.90
C GLY A 31 8.91 -13.92 2.61
N LEU A 32 9.71 -14.10 1.56
CA LEU A 32 9.23 -14.56 0.26
C LEU A 32 8.76 -16.02 0.35
N PRO A 33 7.52 -16.37 -0.10
CA PRO A 33 7.06 -17.77 -0.12
C PRO A 33 7.98 -18.66 -0.96
N GLN A 34 8.20 -19.91 -0.52
CA GLN A 34 9.11 -20.83 -1.20
C GLN A 34 8.69 -21.09 -2.66
N GLY A 35 7.39 -21.33 -2.90
CA GLY A 35 6.91 -21.57 -4.27
C GLY A 35 7.06 -20.35 -5.19
N VAL A 36 7.08 -19.13 -4.64
CA VAL A 36 7.40 -17.92 -5.39
C VAL A 36 8.89 -17.85 -5.72
N ALA A 37 9.76 -18.17 -4.76
CA ALA A 37 11.20 -18.25 -4.98
C ALA A 37 11.56 -19.28 -6.07
N ASP A 38 10.98 -20.48 -5.98
CA ASP A 38 11.15 -21.56 -6.95
C ASP A 38 10.69 -21.16 -8.36
N ALA A 39 9.56 -20.47 -8.47
CA ALA A 39 9.04 -19.96 -9.73
C ALA A 39 9.97 -18.91 -10.36
N ILE A 40 10.58 -18.03 -9.55
CA ILE A 40 11.59 -17.07 -10.03
C ILE A 40 12.81 -17.82 -10.59
N VAL A 41 13.33 -18.79 -9.84
CA VAL A 41 14.48 -19.60 -10.29
C VAL A 41 14.15 -20.36 -11.57
N ALA A 42 12.98 -20.98 -11.66
CA ALA A 42 12.52 -21.69 -12.86
C ALA A 42 12.35 -20.77 -14.08
N ALA A 43 12.05 -19.50 -13.87
CA ALA A 43 11.89 -18.50 -14.94
C ALA A 43 13.24 -17.89 -15.41
N LEU A 44 14.36 -18.02 -14.66
CA LEU A 44 15.66 -17.45 -15.03
C LEU A 44 16.12 -17.81 -16.45
N PRO A 45 15.94 -19.05 -16.98
CA PRO A 45 16.32 -19.38 -18.35
C PRO A 45 15.58 -18.59 -19.43
N THR A 46 14.49 -17.89 -19.08
CA THR A 46 13.74 -17.04 -20.03
C THR A 46 14.15 -15.57 -19.98
N ALA A 47 15.13 -15.21 -19.14
CA ALA A 47 15.57 -13.82 -18.95
C ALA A 47 16.29 -13.22 -20.18
N ASP A 48 16.67 -14.06 -21.16
CA ASP A 48 17.22 -13.67 -22.45
C ASP A 48 16.16 -13.16 -23.45
N ARG A 49 14.87 -13.22 -23.08
CA ARG A 49 13.73 -12.82 -23.92
C ARG A 49 12.97 -11.68 -23.31
N TYR A 50 12.37 -10.83 -24.15
CA TYR A 50 11.41 -9.84 -23.66
C TYR A 50 10.22 -10.53 -22.98
N PRO A 51 9.73 -9.99 -21.85
CA PRO A 51 8.55 -10.54 -21.20
C PRO A 51 7.29 -10.39 -22.07
N ASP A 52 6.24 -11.15 -21.76
CA ASP A 52 4.92 -10.94 -22.39
C ASP A 52 4.43 -9.52 -22.03
N PRO A 53 4.30 -8.61 -23.04
CA PRO A 53 3.89 -7.22 -22.76
C PRO A 53 2.44 -7.10 -22.27
N LEU A 54 1.63 -8.14 -22.46
CA LEU A 54 0.24 -8.18 -22.01
C LEU A 54 0.05 -9.00 -20.73
N CYS A 55 1.10 -9.61 -20.20
CA CYS A 55 1.06 -10.46 -18.99
C CYS A 55 -0.09 -11.50 -19.05
N ARG A 56 -0.29 -12.19 -20.20
CA ARG A 56 -1.48 -13.00 -20.47
C ARG A 56 -1.70 -14.09 -19.42
N GLU A 57 -0.68 -14.90 -19.14
CA GLU A 57 -0.76 -15.97 -18.14
C GLU A 57 -1.11 -15.42 -16.75
N LEU A 58 -0.41 -14.36 -16.33
CA LEU A 58 -0.67 -13.71 -15.04
C LEU A 58 -2.07 -13.12 -14.98
N ARG A 59 -2.56 -12.45 -16.05
CA ARG A 59 -3.92 -11.89 -16.09
C ARG A 59 -4.99 -12.98 -16.04
N THR A 60 -4.78 -14.11 -16.70
CA THR A 60 -5.67 -15.28 -16.59
C THR A 60 -5.71 -15.81 -15.15
N ALA A 61 -4.54 -15.94 -14.50
CA ALA A 61 -4.47 -16.36 -13.10
C ALA A 61 -5.15 -15.35 -12.16
N LEU A 62 -4.94 -14.05 -12.36
CA LEU A 62 -5.60 -12.97 -11.61
C LEU A 62 -7.11 -12.98 -11.84
N GLY A 63 -7.57 -13.15 -13.09
CA GLY A 63 -9.01 -13.24 -13.40
C GLY A 63 -9.72 -14.33 -12.62
N ARG A 64 -9.08 -15.50 -12.47
CA ARG A 64 -9.59 -16.61 -11.65
C ARG A 64 -9.57 -16.27 -10.15
N ALA A 65 -8.45 -15.72 -9.65
CA ALA A 65 -8.29 -15.40 -8.23
C ALA A 65 -9.23 -14.27 -7.78
N GLU A 66 -9.39 -13.24 -8.60
CA GLU A 66 -10.26 -12.10 -8.32
C GLU A 66 -11.72 -12.32 -8.73
N GLN A 67 -12.01 -13.39 -9.50
CA GLN A 67 -13.33 -13.68 -10.08
C GLN A 67 -13.84 -12.51 -10.96
N LEU A 68 -12.94 -11.97 -11.77
CA LEU A 68 -13.20 -10.85 -12.67
C LEU A 68 -12.78 -11.18 -14.10
N PRO A 69 -13.41 -10.52 -15.11
CA PRO A 69 -12.96 -10.66 -16.50
C PRO A 69 -11.52 -10.20 -16.69
N GLU A 70 -10.70 -10.95 -17.41
CA GLU A 70 -9.30 -10.60 -17.71
C GLU A 70 -9.12 -9.20 -18.33
N PRO A 71 -10.03 -8.69 -19.21
CA PRO A 71 -9.94 -7.35 -19.73
C PRO A 71 -10.03 -6.22 -18.66
N TRP A 72 -10.53 -6.55 -17.47
CA TRP A 72 -10.61 -5.60 -16.35
C TRP A 72 -9.33 -5.52 -15.51
N ILE A 73 -8.26 -6.20 -15.93
CA ILE A 73 -7.02 -6.34 -15.18
C ILE A 73 -5.86 -5.76 -15.98
N LEU A 74 -5.08 -4.87 -15.35
CA LEU A 74 -3.83 -4.34 -15.89
C LEU A 74 -2.70 -4.60 -14.88
N CYS A 75 -1.66 -5.32 -15.30
CA CYS A 75 -0.45 -5.53 -14.50
C CYS A 75 0.53 -4.36 -14.64
N GLY A 76 1.29 -4.08 -13.57
CA GLY A 76 2.30 -3.03 -13.55
C GLY A 76 3.50 -3.36 -12.67
N ASN A 77 4.55 -2.59 -12.79
CA ASN A 77 5.80 -2.71 -12.02
C ASN A 77 5.61 -2.21 -10.57
N GLY A 78 4.73 -2.90 -9.82
CA GLY A 78 4.19 -2.48 -8.54
C GLY A 78 3.02 -1.50 -8.71
N ALA A 79 2.25 -1.30 -7.63
CA ALA A 79 1.12 -0.37 -7.64
C ALA A 79 1.56 1.07 -7.90
N ALA A 80 2.77 1.47 -7.50
CA ALA A 80 3.30 2.81 -7.77
C ALA A 80 3.37 3.12 -9.27
N ASP A 81 3.85 2.18 -10.10
CA ASP A 81 3.86 2.33 -11.56
C ASP A 81 2.43 2.60 -12.11
N LEU A 82 1.44 1.87 -11.59
CA LEU A 82 0.04 2.04 -12.01
C LEU A 82 -0.56 3.39 -11.58
N ILE A 83 -0.14 3.93 -10.42
CA ILE A 83 -0.51 5.28 -9.98
C ILE A 83 -0.01 6.30 -11.00
N TYR A 84 1.28 6.25 -11.37
CA TYR A 84 1.84 7.16 -12.36
C TYR A 84 1.20 7.00 -13.74
N ARG A 85 1.01 5.76 -14.22
CA ARG A 85 0.33 5.49 -15.50
C ARG A 85 -1.08 6.05 -15.53
N LEU A 86 -1.85 5.91 -14.45
CA LEU A 86 -3.19 6.47 -14.37
C LEU A 86 -3.16 7.99 -14.46
N VAL A 87 -2.28 8.62 -13.68
CA VAL A 87 -2.14 10.10 -13.67
C VAL A 87 -1.69 10.62 -15.03
N TRP A 88 -0.73 9.97 -15.68
CA TRP A 88 -0.28 10.36 -17.03
C TRP A 88 -1.35 10.11 -18.11
N ALA A 89 -2.15 9.06 -17.96
CA ALA A 89 -3.26 8.77 -18.88
C ALA A 89 -4.41 9.77 -18.76
N LEU A 90 -4.73 10.23 -17.55
CA LEU A 90 -5.83 11.15 -17.29
C LEU A 90 -5.43 12.61 -17.37
N LYS A 91 -4.20 12.96 -16.98
CA LYS A 91 -3.70 14.34 -16.82
C LYS A 91 -4.71 15.23 -16.09
N PRO A 92 -5.10 14.85 -14.85
CA PRO A 92 -6.11 15.56 -14.09
C PRO A 92 -5.62 16.99 -13.80
N ARG A 93 -6.53 17.97 -13.88
CA ARG A 93 -6.23 19.37 -13.51
C ARG A 93 -6.26 19.55 -12.00
N ARG A 94 -7.18 18.84 -11.34
CA ARG A 94 -7.35 18.92 -9.88
C ARG A 94 -7.69 17.56 -9.29
N ALA A 95 -6.99 17.19 -8.22
CA ALA A 95 -7.25 15.96 -7.48
C ALA A 95 -7.51 16.24 -6.02
N LEU A 96 -8.26 15.34 -5.36
CA LEU A 96 -8.55 15.38 -3.93
C LEU A 96 -7.91 14.18 -3.23
N LEU A 97 -7.13 14.45 -2.18
CA LEU A 97 -6.50 13.45 -1.31
C LEU A 97 -6.95 13.65 0.14
N PRO A 98 -7.13 12.58 0.95
CA PRO A 98 -7.11 12.71 2.40
C PRO A 98 -5.69 13.06 2.86
N ALA A 99 -5.57 13.71 4.01
CA ALA A 99 -4.28 14.01 4.62
C ALA A 99 -4.34 13.74 6.14
N PRO A 100 -3.52 12.79 6.65
CA PRO A 100 -2.40 12.10 5.97
C PRO A 100 -2.86 10.95 5.06
N THR A 101 -2.08 10.69 4.00
CA THR A 101 -2.19 9.50 3.14
C THR A 101 -0.86 9.23 2.41
N PHE A 102 -0.80 8.18 1.60
CA PHE A 102 0.43 7.75 0.93
C PHE A 102 0.99 8.83 -0.01
N ALA A 103 2.27 9.13 0.14
CA ALA A 103 2.93 10.28 -0.50
C ALA A 103 2.98 10.19 -2.04
N GLU A 104 3.05 8.97 -2.60
CA GLU A 104 3.18 8.77 -4.04
C GLU A 104 1.97 9.28 -4.85
N TYR A 105 0.79 9.39 -4.24
CA TYR A 105 -0.36 9.98 -4.93
C TYR A 105 -0.08 11.44 -5.29
N ALA A 106 0.40 12.22 -4.32
CA ALA A 106 0.73 13.63 -4.56
C ALA A 106 1.91 13.76 -5.54
N ALA A 107 2.97 12.97 -5.37
CA ALA A 107 4.13 12.99 -6.25
C ALA A 107 3.77 12.69 -7.72
N ALA A 108 2.93 11.68 -7.94
CA ALA A 108 2.44 11.36 -9.29
C ALA A 108 1.58 12.51 -9.88
N LEU A 109 0.67 13.09 -9.09
CA LEU A 109 -0.18 14.20 -9.51
C LEU A 109 0.63 15.46 -9.85
N GLU A 110 1.60 15.79 -9.02
CA GLU A 110 2.50 16.92 -9.21
C GLU A 110 3.37 16.76 -10.47
N SER A 111 3.71 15.52 -10.87
CA SER A 111 4.49 15.23 -12.09
C SER A 111 3.79 15.67 -13.39
N VAL A 112 2.47 15.87 -13.36
CA VAL A 112 1.67 16.35 -14.50
C VAL A 112 1.13 17.78 -14.28
N GLY A 113 1.58 18.47 -13.24
CA GLY A 113 1.10 19.82 -12.92
C GLY A 113 -0.32 19.86 -12.34
N CYS A 114 -0.81 18.75 -11.77
CA CYS A 114 -2.12 18.69 -11.15
C CYS A 114 -2.17 19.48 -9.83
N GLU A 115 -3.23 20.27 -9.64
CA GLU A 115 -3.49 20.93 -8.36
C GLU A 115 -3.99 19.90 -7.33
N VAL A 116 -3.21 19.65 -6.28
CA VAL A 116 -3.55 18.68 -5.23
C VAL A 116 -4.30 19.37 -4.09
N LYS A 117 -5.60 19.13 -3.99
CA LYS A 117 -6.42 19.51 -2.84
C LYS A 117 -6.30 18.44 -1.75
N ARG A 118 -6.13 18.86 -0.50
CA ARG A 118 -6.04 17.96 0.65
C ARG A 118 -7.19 18.22 1.61
N LYS A 119 -7.91 17.16 1.98
CA LYS A 119 -8.88 17.20 3.08
C LYS A 119 -8.20 16.64 4.32
N THR A 120 -7.94 17.50 5.29
CA THR A 120 -7.33 17.10 6.57
C THR A 120 -8.23 16.12 7.31
N LEU A 121 -7.65 15.01 7.73
CA LEU A 121 -8.20 14.07 8.69
C LEU A 121 -7.73 14.47 10.09
N HIS A 122 -8.58 14.30 11.09
CA HIS A 122 -8.32 14.80 12.43
C HIS A 122 -7.92 13.68 13.39
N GLU A 123 -6.97 13.99 14.26
CA GLU A 123 -6.50 13.06 15.30
C GLU A 123 -7.64 12.66 16.25
N ALA A 124 -8.57 13.59 16.53
CA ALA A 124 -9.75 13.33 17.36
C ALA A 124 -10.68 12.24 16.79
N ASP A 125 -10.60 11.98 15.47
CA ASP A 125 -11.34 10.93 14.77
C ASP A 125 -10.39 9.76 14.39
N ASP A 126 -9.27 9.59 15.08
CA ASP A 126 -8.22 8.63 14.73
C ASP A 126 -7.77 8.71 13.25
N PHE A 127 -7.85 9.89 12.65
CA PHE A 127 -7.59 10.14 11.23
C PHE A 127 -8.48 9.30 10.28
N ALA A 128 -9.71 9.01 10.68
CA ALA A 128 -10.68 8.33 9.84
C ALA A 128 -11.19 9.23 8.70
N VAL A 129 -11.46 8.62 7.54
CA VAL A 129 -12.20 9.28 6.47
C VAL A 129 -13.67 9.36 6.87
N THR A 130 -14.24 10.57 6.83
CA THR A 130 -15.61 10.84 7.23
C THR A 130 -16.45 11.37 6.06
N GLU A 131 -17.75 11.59 6.31
CA GLU A 131 -18.66 12.20 5.35
C GLU A 131 -18.16 13.57 4.83
N ALA A 132 -17.35 14.27 5.63
CA ALA A 132 -16.74 15.54 5.22
C ALA A 132 -15.78 15.38 4.02
N PHE A 133 -15.17 14.21 3.84
CA PHE A 133 -14.35 13.90 2.67
C PHE A 133 -15.22 13.69 1.42
N VAL A 134 -16.33 12.95 1.55
CA VAL A 134 -17.29 12.76 0.43
C VAL A 134 -17.85 14.10 -0.05
N LYS A 135 -18.24 14.98 0.88
CA LYS A 135 -18.77 16.32 0.58
C LYS A 135 -17.72 17.24 -0.09
N ALA A 136 -16.44 17.00 0.13
CA ALA A 136 -15.38 17.78 -0.52
C ALA A 136 -15.23 17.48 -2.02
N VAL A 137 -15.72 16.33 -2.50
CA VAL A 137 -15.75 16.00 -3.93
C VAL A 137 -16.81 16.86 -4.62
N ASN A 138 -16.40 17.61 -5.64
CA ASN A 138 -17.27 18.48 -6.44
C ASN A 138 -16.84 18.46 -7.91
N GLN A 139 -17.60 19.13 -8.79
CA GLN A 139 -17.38 19.12 -10.24
C GLN A 139 -16.02 19.68 -10.70
N SER A 140 -15.25 20.32 -9.80
CA SER A 140 -13.89 20.77 -10.12
C SER A 140 -12.81 19.71 -9.90
N ILE A 141 -13.16 18.55 -9.31
CA ILE A 141 -12.23 17.46 -9.00
C ILE A 141 -12.31 16.43 -10.12
N ASP A 142 -11.17 16.13 -10.73
CA ASP A 142 -11.04 15.15 -11.81
C ASP A 142 -10.66 13.75 -11.27
N LEU A 143 -9.92 13.69 -10.13
CA LEU A 143 -9.37 12.44 -9.58
C LEU A 143 -9.38 12.47 -8.06
N VAL A 144 -9.77 11.35 -7.45
CA VAL A 144 -9.79 11.15 -5.99
C VAL A 144 -9.00 9.89 -5.67
N PHE A 145 -8.12 9.92 -4.66
CA PHE A 145 -7.49 8.74 -4.10
C PHE A 145 -8.02 8.44 -2.69
N LEU A 146 -8.27 7.17 -2.44
CA LEU A 146 -8.60 6.62 -1.13
C LEU A 146 -7.71 5.40 -0.86
N CYS A 147 -6.90 5.43 0.19
CA CYS A 147 -6.08 4.29 0.60
C CYS A 147 -6.86 3.44 1.63
N GLN A 148 -6.98 2.14 1.40
CA GLN A 148 -7.87 1.24 2.14
C GLN A 148 -7.16 -0.09 2.49
N PRO A 149 -6.71 -0.32 3.72
CA PRO A 149 -6.55 0.62 4.85
C PRO A 149 -5.61 1.78 4.55
N ASN A 150 -5.85 2.95 5.15
CA ASN A 150 -5.06 4.15 4.89
C ASN A 150 -3.63 4.02 5.43
N ASN A 151 -2.66 4.38 4.64
CA ASN A 151 -1.26 4.52 5.03
C ASN A 151 -0.95 6.02 5.24
N PRO A 152 -0.56 6.47 6.47
CA PRO A 152 0.04 5.67 7.55
C PRO A 152 -0.89 5.28 8.71
N THR A 153 -2.17 5.64 8.68
CA THR A 153 -3.05 5.58 9.87
C THR A 153 -3.60 4.19 10.17
N GLY A 154 -3.65 3.31 9.15
CA GLY A 154 -4.26 1.98 9.28
C GLY A 154 -5.80 2.00 9.32
N GLN A 155 -6.43 3.17 9.16
CA GLN A 155 -7.88 3.31 9.20
C GLN A 155 -8.56 2.68 8.00
N ILE A 156 -9.70 2.04 8.25
CA ILE A 156 -10.60 1.51 7.23
C ILE A 156 -11.74 2.50 7.03
N THR A 157 -12.03 2.83 5.78
CA THR A 157 -13.25 3.54 5.41
C THR A 157 -14.39 2.53 5.33
N PRO A 158 -15.50 2.73 6.04
CA PRO A 158 -16.65 1.81 6.00
C PRO A 158 -17.16 1.61 4.56
N PRO A 159 -17.60 0.39 4.19
CA PRO A 159 -18.05 0.08 2.82
C PRO A 159 -19.16 1.01 2.32
N GLU A 160 -20.09 1.42 3.22
CA GLU A 160 -21.18 2.34 2.89
C GLU A 160 -20.65 3.74 2.53
N LEU A 161 -19.56 4.18 3.18
CA LEU A 161 -18.92 5.45 2.87
C LEU A 161 -18.15 5.37 1.57
N VAL A 162 -17.47 4.24 1.31
CA VAL A 162 -16.82 3.97 0.01
C VAL A 162 -17.85 3.99 -1.12
N GLN A 163 -18.99 3.33 -0.93
CA GLN A 163 -20.07 3.33 -1.92
C GLN A 163 -20.60 4.75 -2.20
N ARG A 164 -20.80 5.58 -1.16
CA ARG A 164 -21.19 6.98 -1.33
C ARG A 164 -20.13 7.79 -2.06
N LEU A 165 -18.86 7.55 -1.75
CA LEU A 165 -17.75 8.22 -2.44
C LEU A 165 -17.69 7.86 -3.92
N VAL A 166 -17.88 6.57 -4.28
CA VAL A 166 -17.96 6.09 -5.67
C VAL A 166 -19.08 6.83 -6.42
N ARG A 167 -20.29 6.90 -5.85
CA ARG A 167 -21.42 7.61 -6.45
C ARG A 167 -21.15 9.09 -6.59
N ARG A 168 -20.63 9.72 -5.52
CA ARG A 168 -20.31 11.16 -5.55
C ARG A 168 -19.27 11.49 -6.61
N CYS A 169 -18.23 10.66 -6.79
CA CYS A 169 -17.26 10.82 -7.86
C CYS A 169 -17.91 10.69 -9.24
N ALA A 170 -18.80 9.70 -9.44
CA ALA A 170 -19.54 9.53 -10.70
C ALA A 170 -20.40 10.76 -11.02
N ASP A 171 -21.17 11.28 -10.05
CA ASP A 171 -22.02 12.47 -10.18
C ASP A 171 -21.21 13.73 -10.55
N CYS A 172 -19.94 13.78 -10.15
CA CYS A 172 -19.04 14.90 -10.41
C CYS A 172 -18.14 14.69 -11.65
N GLY A 173 -18.21 13.52 -12.31
CA GLY A 173 -17.35 13.17 -13.44
C GLY A 173 -15.90 12.83 -13.05
N ALA A 174 -15.64 12.58 -11.76
CA ALA A 174 -14.33 12.24 -11.24
C ALA A 174 -14.07 10.73 -11.29
N VAL A 175 -12.79 10.35 -11.51
CA VAL A 175 -12.31 8.98 -11.28
C VAL A 175 -11.98 8.80 -9.80
N LEU A 176 -12.39 7.67 -9.20
CA LEU A 176 -11.98 7.26 -7.86
C LEU A 176 -10.96 6.12 -7.95
N VAL A 177 -9.85 6.28 -7.26
CA VAL A 177 -8.88 5.21 -7.02
C VAL A 177 -9.02 4.73 -5.58
N VAL A 178 -9.29 3.45 -5.38
CA VAL A 178 -9.23 2.80 -4.07
C VAL A 178 -7.98 1.92 -4.05
N ASP A 179 -7.00 2.31 -3.23
CA ASP A 179 -5.75 1.56 -3.09
C ASP A 179 -5.90 0.51 -1.98
N GLU A 180 -6.09 -0.74 -2.40
CA GLU A 180 -6.27 -1.90 -1.52
C GLU A 180 -4.97 -2.70 -1.30
N CYS A 181 -3.78 -2.11 -1.51
CA CYS A 181 -2.50 -2.81 -1.37
C CYS A 181 -2.26 -3.43 0.02
N PHE A 182 -2.94 -2.96 1.05
CA PHE A 182 -2.86 -3.50 2.41
C PHE A 182 -4.09 -4.29 2.83
N LEU A 183 -5.15 -4.29 2.03
CA LEU A 183 -6.42 -4.94 2.39
C LEU A 183 -6.28 -6.46 2.55
N ASP A 184 -5.43 -7.08 1.75
CA ASP A 184 -5.23 -8.53 1.74
C ASP A 184 -4.65 -9.12 3.05
N PHE A 185 -4.14 -8.26 3.96
CA PHE A 185 -3.74 -8.68 5.32
C PHE A 185 -4.92 -8.92 6.26
N LEU A 186 -6.11 -8.45 5.92
CA LEU A 186 -7.26 -8.51 6.80
C LEU A 186 -8.04 -9.82 6.60
N GLN A 187 -8.53 -10.40 7.71
CA GLN A 187 -9.39 -11.57 7.65
C GLN A 187 -10.72 -11.28 6.95
N GLN A 188 -11.30 -10.08 7.23
CA GLN A 188 -12.58 -9.62 6.65
C GLN A 188 -12.44 -8.84 5.34
N ARG A 189 -11.34 -9.01 4.60
CA ARG A 189 -11.05 -8.29 3.35
C ARG A 189 -12.18 -8.33 2.32
N ASP A 190 -12.86 -9.48 2.23
CA ASP A 190 -13.92 -9.68 1.23
C ASP A 190 -15.18 -8.83 1.51
N ALA A 191 -15.42 -8.48 2.78
CA ALA A 191 -16.48 -7.55 3.17
C ALA A 191 -16.09 -6.08 3.00
N LEU A 192 -14.80 -5.78 2.89
CA LEU A 192 -14.25 -4.42 2.89
C LEU A 192 -13.77 -3.95 1.51
N THR A 193 -13.60 -4.87 0.56
CA THR A 193 -13.15 -4.53 -0.80
C THR A 193 -14.22 -3.74 -1.57
N ALA A 194 -13.78 -2.77 -2.37
CA ALA A 194 -14.63 -2.06 -3.31
C ALA A 194 -14.92 -2.87 -4.60
N LYS A 195 -14.36 -4.07 -4.73
CA LYS A 195 -14.46 -4.92 -5.94
C LYS A 195 -15.90 -5.16 -6.44
N PRO A 196 -16.93 -5.42 -5.59
CA PRO A 196 -18.30 -5.59 -6.07
C PRO A 196 -18.85 -4.36 -6.79
N LEU A 197 -18.33 -3.17 -6.52
CA LEU A 197 -18.78 -1.93 -7.14
C LEU A 197 -18.29 -1.75 -8.59
N LEU A 198 -17.25 -2.49 -9.01
CA LEU A 198 -16.70 -2.41 -10.37
C LEU A 198 -17.72 -2.66 -11.47
N GLN A 199 -18.71 -3.55 -11.23
CA GLN A 199 -19.74 -3.87 -12.22
C GLN A 199 -20.63 -2.68 -12.60
N THR A 200 -20.79 -1.72 -11.69
CA THR A 200 -21.70 -0.58 -11.87
C THR A 200 -20.98 0.78 -11.87
N ALA A 201 -19.68 0.80 -11.60
CA ALA A 201 -18.89 2.02 -11.44
C ALA A 201 -17.69 2.05 -12.41
N PRO A 202 -17.87 2.47 -13.68
CA PRO A 202 -16.79 2.54 -14.65
C PRO A 202 -15.74 3.63 -14.32
N ASN A 203 -16.03 4.50 -13.36
CA ASN A 203 -15.12 5.52 -12.82
C ASN A 203 -14.31 5.01 -11.62
N LEU A 204 -14.41 3.74 -11.23
CA LEU A 204 -13.67 3.13 -10.12
C LEU A 204 -12.45 2.38 -10.65
N VAL A 205 -11.28 2.65 -10.06
CA VAL A 205 -10.04 1.90 -10.22
C VAL A 205 -9.62 1.36 -8.85
N ILE A 206 -9.35 0.07 -8.74
CA ILE A 206 -8.79 -0.54 -7.53
C ILE A 206 -7.36 -0.92 -7.80
N LEU A 207 -6.44 -0.56 -6.88
CA LEU A 207 -5.03 -0.94 -6.94
C LEU A 207 -4.74 -2.04 -5.94
N LYS A 208 -3.98 -3.04 -6.36
CA LYS A 208 -3.51 -4.15 -5.52
C LYS A 208 -2.03 -4.44 -5.77
N ALA A 209 -1.34 -5.02 -4.79
CA ALA A 209 0.08 -5.29 -4.91
C ALA A 209 0.50 -6.61 -4.25
N PHE A 210 1.34 -7.35 -4.94
CA PHE A 210 2.02 -8.52 -4.38
C PHE A 210 3.14 -8.15 -3.39
N THR A 211 3.60 -6.90 -3.47
CA THR A 211 4.70 -6.32 -2.67
C THR A 211 4.56 -6.62 -1.18
N LYS A 212 3.34 -6.55 -0.65
CA LYS A 212 3.08 -6.49 0.79
C LYS A 212 2.83 -7.86 1.39
N LEU A 213 1.71 -8.49 1.05
CA LEU A 213 1.30 -9.78 1.61
C LEU A 213 2.30 -10.90 1.29
N TYR A 214 2.86 -10.93 0.08
CA TYR A 214 3.78 -11.98 -0.38
C TYR A 214 5.26 -11.59 -0.27
N ALA A 215 5.59 -10.51 0.45
CA ALA A 215 6.97 -10.03 0.63
C ALA A 215 7.76 -9.84 -0.69
N MET A 216 7.07 -9.51 -1.78
CA MET A 216 7.64 -9.36 -3.12
C MET A 216 8.11 -7.91 -3.40
N ALA A 217 8.63 -7.21 -2.39
CA ALA A 217 9.00 -5.79 -2.52
C ALA A 217 10.06 -5.55 -3.60
N GLY A 218 11.08 -6.42 -3.68
CA GLY A 218 12.13 -6.35 -4.69
C GLY A 218 11.72 -6.87 -6.07
N VAL A 219 10.66 -7.69 -6.16
CA VAL A 219 10.17 -8.27 -7.43
C VAL A 219 9.38 -7.25 -8.25
N ARG A 220 8.75 -6.27 -7.58
CA ARG A 220 8.03 -5.16 -8.22
C ARG A 220 6.83 -5.61 -9.04
N LEU A 221 5.77 -6.08 -8.40
CA LEU A 221 4.54 -6.50 -9.06
C LEU A 221 3.29 -5.94 -8.37
N GLY A 222 2.36 -5.40 -9.16
CA GLY A 222 1.04 -4.96 -8.75
C GLY A 222 0.06 -5.03 -9.93
N TYR A 223 -1.21 -4.78 -9.67
CA TYR A 223 -2.23 -4.74 -10.70
C TYR A 223 -3.35 -3.75 -10.36
N ALA A 224 -4.00 -3.27 -11.41
CA ALA A 224 -5.21 -2.45 -11.33
C ALA A 224 -6.42 -3.27 -11.80
N LEU A 225 -7.56 -3.05 -11.14
CA LEU A 225 -8.86 -3.61 -11.50
C LEU A 225 -9.77 -2.44 -11.90
N CYS A 226 -10.39 -2.50 -13.08
CA CYS A 226 -11.32 -1.48 -13.56
C CYS A 226 -12.23 -2.07 -14.66
N ALA A 227 -13.53 -1.80 -14.58
CA ALA A 227 -14.47 -2.22 -15.65
C ALA A 227 -14.35 -1.36 -16.92
N ASN A 228 -13.79 -0.16 -16.82
CA ASN A 228 -13.54 0.71 -17.96
C ASN A 228 -12.26 0.29 -18.70
N THR A 229 -12.41 -0.62 -19.65
CA THR A 229 -11.29 -1.14 -20.44
C THR A 229 -10.60 -0.08 -21.29
N ALA A 230 -11.33 0.96 -21.70
CA ALA A 230 -10.74 2.10 -22.43
C ALA A 230 -9.79 2.91 -21.53
N LEU A 231 -10.10 3.06 -20.24
CA LEU A 231 -9.19 3.67 -19.27
C LEU A 231 -7.96 2.80 -19.05
N LEU A 232 -8.12 1.49 -18.88
CA LEU A 232 -6.99 0.55 -18.74
C LEU A 232 -6.09 0.58 -19.98
N ALA A 233 -6.64 0.67 -21.17
CA ALA A 233 -5.87 0.80 -22.41
C ALA A 233 -5.04 2.10 -22.44
N LYS A 234 -5.61 3.23 -21.97
CA LYS A 234 -4.86 4.50 -21.83
C LYS A 234 -3.74 4.39 -20.79
N MET A 235 -3.99 3.72 -19.65
CA MET A 235 -2.97 3.47 -18.63
C MET A 235 -1.85 2.58 -19.19
N GLN A 236 -2.18 1.56 -19.98
CA GLN A 236 -1.18 0.70 -20.61
C GLN A 236 -0.32 1.51 -21.60
N ALA A 237 -0.93 2.34 -22.43
CA ALA A 237 -0.24 3.21 -23.39
C ALA A 237 0.63 4.30 -22.73
N ALA A 238 0.29 4.72 -21.51
CA ALA A 238 1.08 5.67 -20.72
C ALA A 238 2.36 5.08 -20.10
N GLY A 239 2.53 3.76 -20.14
CA GLY A 239 3.73 3.08 -19.63
C GLY A 239 4.55 2.43 -20.74
N GLN A 240 5.69 1.87 -20.36
CA GLN A 240 6.50 1.10 -21.30
C GLN A 240 5.89 -0.28 -21.58
N PRO A 241 6.09 -0.88 -22.79
CA PRO A 241 5.48 -2.15 -23.19
C PRO A 241 5.86 -3.34 -22.28
N TRP A 242 7.10 -3.41 -21.84
CA TRP A 242 7.65 -4.52 -21.05
C TRP A 242 7.85 -4.16 -19.59
N GLY A 243 6.92 -3.42 -18.98
CA GLY A 243 7.04 -2.89 -17.63
C GLY A 243 7.10 -3.94 -16.52
N VAL A 244 6.57 -5.15 -16.77
CA VAL A 244 6.58 -6.27 -15.82
C VAL A 244 7.51 -7.37 -16.35
N SER A 245 8.60 -7.64 -15.65
CA SER A 245 9.59 -8.65 -16.05
C SER A 245 9.00 -10.06 -16.10
N SER A 246 9.58 -10.97 -16.90
CA SER A 246 9.19 -12.39 -16.94
C SER A 246 9.26 -13.05 -15.56
N LEU A 247 10.28 -12.70 -14.76
CA LEU A 247 10.46 -13.20 -13.40
C LEU A 247 9.33 -12.73 -12.49
N ALA A 248 8.90 -11.46 -12.59
CA ALA A 248 7.79 -10.93 -11.82
C ALA A 248 6.46 -11.55 -12.24
N GLN A 249 6.24 -11.82 -13.54
CA GLN A 249 5.03 -12.49 -14.03
C GLN A 249 4.93 -13.91 -13.48
N ALA A 250 6.01 -14.70 -13.55
CA ALA A 250 6.07 -16.05 -12.99
C ALA A 250 5.87 -16.06 -11.47
N ALA A 251 6.52 -15.13 -10.76
CA ALA A 251 6.38 -14.95 -9.32
C ALA A 251 4.93 -14.64 -8.92
N GLY A 252 4.25 -13.75 -9.65
CA GLY A 252 2.84 -13.41 -9.41
C GLY A 252 1.90 -14.59 -9.60
N ALA A 253 2.06 -15.34 -10.69
CA ALA A 253 1.26 -16.54 -10.94
C ALA A 253 1.47 -17.62 -9.85
N ALA A 254 2.70 -17.76 -9.33
CA ALA A 254 3.00 -18.65 -8.21
C ALA A 254 2.37 -18.14 -6.90
N ALA A 255 2.52 -16.85 -6.60
CA ALA A 255 2.00 -16.24 -5.37
C ALA A 255 0.49 -16.43 -5.19
N LEU A 256 -0.29 -16.41 -6.28
CA LEU A 256 -1.73 -16.65 -6.24
C LEU A 256 -2.11 -18.08 -5.79
N ARG A 257 -1.18 -19.04 -5.83
CA ARG A 257 -1.36 -20.41 -5.34
C ARG A 257 -0.94 -20.59 -3.87
N GLU A 258 -0.24 -19.62 -3.30
CA GLU A 258 0.29 -19.63 -1.92
C GLU A 258 -0.80 -19.26 -0.87
N THR A 259 -1.95 -19.94 -0.91
CA THR A 259 -3.09 -19.65 -0.02
C THR A 259 -2.78 -19.91 1.43
N ALA A 260 -2.11 -21.02 1.75
CA ALA A 260 -1.70 -21.36 3.11
C ALA A 260 -0.71 -20.32 3.70
N TYR A 261 0.22 -19.83 2.88
CA TYR A 261 1.11 -18.75 3.27
C TYR A 261 0.32 -17.46 3.59
N ALA A 262 -0.60 -17.07 2.71
CA ALA A 262 -1.42 -15.87 2.90
C ALA A 262 -2.27 -15.96 4.18
N ASP A 263 -2.84 -17.14 4.48
CA ASP A 263 -3.59 -17.37 5.71
C ASP A 263 -2.70 -17.33 6.96
N ALA A 264 -1.49 -17.89 6.90
CA ALA A 264 -0.51 -17.80 7.97
C ALA A 264 -0.11 -16.35 8.27
N VAL A 265 0.11 -15.53 7.24
CA VAL A 265 0.40 -14.10 7.40
C VAL A 265 -0.78 -13.38 8.06
N ARG A 266 -2.01 -13.59 7.62
CA ARG A 266 -3.21 -12.98 8.21
C ARG A 266 -3.37 -13.36 9.69
N ALA A 267 -3.19 -14.64 10.01
CA ALA A 267 -3.24 -15.13 11.38
C ALA A 267 -2.17 -14.48 12.27
N LEU A 268 -0.93 -14.38 11.77
CA LEU A 268 0.16 -13.72 12.47
C LEU A 268 -0.16 -12.24 12.75
N ILE A 269 -0.61 -11.50 11.74
CA ILE A 269 -0.93 -10.07 11.91
C ILE A 269 -2.11 -9.88 12.86
N ALA A 270 -3.16 -10.69 12.77
CA ALA A 270 -4.31 -10.64 13.66
C ALA A 270 -3.93 -10.90 15.13
N ASP A 271 -2.97 -11.80 15.37
CA ASP A 271 -2.45 -12.11 16.70
C ASP A 271 -1.47 -11.04 17.21
N GLN A 272 -0.52 -10.61 16.40
CA GLN A 272 0.60 -9.78 16.83
C GLN A 272 0.28 -8.28 16.90
N ARG A 273 -0.59 -7.77 16.03
CA ARG A 273 -0.93 -6.34 16.00
C ARG A 273 -1.49 -5.84 17.33
N PRO A 274 -2.51 -6.48 17.96
CA PRO A 274 -3.02 -6.02 19.26
C PRO A 274 -1.98 -6.12 20.38
N LYS A 275 -1.12 -7.14 20.36
CA LYS A 275 -0.04 -7.30 21.34
C LYS A 275 0.99 -6.18 21.23
N LEU A 276 1.43 -5.86 20.02
CA LEU A 276 2.36 -4.75 19.77
C LEU A 276 1.72 -3.40 20.19
N ALA A 277 0.45 -3.17 19.85
CA ALA A 277 -0.26 -1.96 20.26
C ALA A 277 -0.35 -1.82 21.80
N ALA A 278 -0.66 -2.92 22.51
CA ALA A 278 -0.68 -2.93 23.96
C ALA A 278 0.72 -2.67 24.55
N GLY A 279 1.78 -3.27 23.97
CA GLY A 279 3.16 -3.02 24.37
C GLY A 279 3.59 -1.55 24.21
N LEU A 280 3.24 -0.92 23.10
CA LEU A 280 3.50 0.51 22.87
C LEU A 280 2.76 1.39 23.89
N ARG A 281 1.48 1.10 24.18
CA ARG A 281 0.71 1.82 25.21
C ARG A 281 1.30 1.64 26.61
N ALA A 282 1.80 0.45 26.94
CA ALA A 282 2.48 0.20 28.20
C ALA A 282 3.78 1.01 28.38
N LEU A 283 4.37 1.52 27.28
CA LEU A 283 5.48 2.46 27.29
C LEU A 283 5.01 3.93 27.41
N GLY A 284 3.72 4.19 27.62
CA GLY A 284 3.13 5.52 27.72
C GLY A 284 2.92 6.21 26.38
N LEU A 285 2.99 5.48 25.25
CA LEU A 285 2.84 6.05 23.92
C LEU A 285 1.38 6.06 23.47
N GLN A 286 0.99 7.12 22.78
CA GLN A 286 -0.31 7.20 22.12
C GLN A 286 -0.26 6.36 20.84
N VAL A 287 -1.20 5.42 20.67
CA VAL A 287 -1.30 4.53 19.50
C VAL A 287 -2.65 4.72 18.85
N ILE A 288 -2.66 5.01 17.56
CA ILE A 288 -3.87 5.07 16.74
C ILE A 288 -4.32 3.64 16.42
N GLU A 289 -5.59 3.34 16.71
CA GLU A 289 -6.17 2.04 16.37
C GLU A 289 -6.36 1.95 14.86
N GLY A 290 -5.68 0.97 14.25
CA GLY A 290 -5.76 0.70 12.82
C GLY A 290 -5.92 -0.80 12.56
N SER A 291 -6.16 -1.17 11.31
CA SER A 291 -6.45 -2.56 10.92
C SER A 291 -5.34 -3.21 10.07
N ALA A 292 -4.40 -2.43 9.55
CA ALA A 292 -3.34 -2.90 8.67
C ALA A 292 -2.22 -3.66 9.43
N ASN A 293 -1.23 -4.13 8.67
CA ASN A 293 -0.01 -4.77 9.22
C ASN A 293 1.01 -3.75 9.75
N TYR A 294 0.53 -2.61 10.23
CA TYR A 294 1.33 -1.55 10.86
C TYR A 294 0.49 -0.77 11.86
N LEU A 295 1.18 -0.02 12.72
CA LEU A 295 0.59 0.88 13.71
C LEU A 295 1.17 2.27 13.55
N LEU A 296 0.33 3.31 13.63
CA LEU A 296 0.72 4.70 13.77
C LEU A 296 0.72 5.05 15.27
N PHE A 297 1.78 5.68 15.75
CA PHE A 297 1.88 6.07 17.16
C PHE A 297 2.69 7.35 17.31
N ARG A 298 2.53 8.01 18.47
CA ARG A 298 3.25 9.24 18.82
C ARG A 298 4.29 8.96 19.89
N ALA A 299 5.49 9.51 19.69
CA ALA A 299 6.64 9.38 20.59
C ALA A 299 7.54 10.64 20.51
N PRO A 300 8.53 10.81 21.40
CA PRO A 300 9.53 11.87 21.27
C PRO A 300 10.20 11.86 19.89
N GLU A 301 10.48 13.05 19.35
CA GLU A 301 11.07 13.20 18.00
C GLU A 301 12.45 12.52 17.86
N THR A 302 13.15 12.36 18.98
CA THR A 302 14.46 11.73 19.04
C THR A 302 14.43 10.21 18.94
N LEU A 303 13.25 9.57 19.10
CA LEU A 303 13.11 8.11 19.18
C LEU A 303 13.69 7.41 17.95
N GLY A 304 13.38 7.90 16.75
CA GLY A 304 13.83 7.28 15.51
C GLY A 304 15.36 7.21 15.40
N ALA A 305 16.04 8.31 15.69
CA ALA A 305 17.50 8.38 15.67
C ALA A 305 18.13 7.48 16.75
N ALA A 306 17.57 7.48 17.97
CA ALA A 306 18.06 6.66 19.06
C ALA A 306 17.91 5.16 18.80
N LEU A 307 16.83 4.74 18.15
CA LEU A 307 16.60 3.33 17.74
C LEU A 307 17.56 2.91 16.62
N GLN A 308 17.83 3.78 15.63
CA GLN A 308 18.80 3.49 14.57
C GLN A 308 20.19 3.18 15.12
N GLN A 309 20.64 3.88 16.17
CA GLN A 309 21.91 3.60 16.85
C GLN A 309 21.94 2.22 17.53
N ARG A 310 20.78 1.60 17.75
CA ARG A 310 20.61 0.27 18.36
C ARG A 310 20.18 -0.80 17.37
N GLY A 311 20.30 -0.56 16.07
CA GLY A 311 19.99 -1.56 15.06
C GLY A 311 18.52 -1.69 14.71
N VAL A 312 17.66 -0.72 15.05
CA VAL A 312 16.22 -0.77 14.77
C VAL A 312 15.78 0.43 13.94
N CYS A 313 15.06 0.19 12.84
CA CYS A 313 14.53 1.23 11.98
C CYS A 313 13.00 1.36 12.10
N LEU A 314 12.52 2.59 12.33
CA LEU A 314 11.11 2.97 12.24
C LEU A 314 10.88 3.93 11.08
N ARG A 315 9.62 4.06 10.65
CA ARG A 315 9.22 5.09 9.69
C ARG A 315 8.78 6.36 10.44
N SER A 316 9.59 7.44 10.39
CA SER A 316 9.15 8.76 10.81
C SER A 316 8.06 9.28 9.86
N CYS A 317 6.93 9.73 10.39
CA CYS A 317 5.78 10.20 9.63
C CYS A 317 5.58 11.72 9.69
N GLY A 318 6.51 12.47 10.26
CA GLY A 318 6.43 13.93 10.36
C GLY A 318 6.41 14.66 9.01
N ASN A 319 6.80 13.99 7.92
CA ASN A 319 6.75 14.52 6.56
C ASN A 319 5.41 14.27 5.83
N TYR A 320 4.43 13.60 6.47
CA TYR A 320 3.11 13.45 5.90
C TYR A 320 2.28 14.72 6.15
N PRO A 321 1.67 15.34 5.12
CA PRO A 321 0.70 16.40 5.35
C PRO A 321 -0.39 15.95 6.32
N GLY A 322 -0.67 16.75 7.34
CA GLY A 322 -1.62 16.42 8.42
C GLY A 322 -1.01 15.72 9.63
N LEU A 323 0.30 15.37 9.60
CA LEU A 323 1.06 14.90 10.76
C LEU A 323 2.19 15.87 11.07
N SER A 324 2.68 15.83 12.32
CA SER A 324 3.84 16.58 12.80
C SER A 324 5.01 15.64 13.12
N ALA A 325 6.17 16.20 13.44
CA ALA A 325 7.26 15.45 14.05
C ALA A 325 6.78 14.73 15.32
N GLY A 326 7.39 13.59 15.63
CA GLY A 326 6.97 12.73 16.72
C GLY A 326 5.94 11.66 16.33
N TRP A 327 5.34 11.72 15.15
CA TRP A 327 4.54 10.62 14.62
C TRP A 327 5.43 9.59 13.92
N TYR A 328 5.23 8.32 14.29
CA TYR A 328 5.97 7.18 13.76
C TYR A 328 5.01 6.08 13.32
N ARG A 329 5.41 5.33 12.29
CA ARG A 329 4.75 4.10 11.89
C ARG A 329 5.70 2.92 12.07
N THR A 330 5.22 1.85 12.73
CA THR A 330 5.93 0.58 12.85
C THR A 330 5.19 -0.52 12.12
N ALA A 331 5.89 -1.37 11.39
CA ALA A 331 5.31 -2.62 10.88
C ALA A 331 4.99 -3.56 12.05
N VAL A 332 4.01 -4.46 11.85
CA VAL A 332 3.78 -5.61 12.70
C VAL A 332 4.62 -6.77 12.17
N ARG A 333 5.48 -7.33 13.01
CA ARG A 333 6.39 -8.41 12.65
C ARG A 333 6.14 -9.66 13.49
N THR A 334 7.06 -10.62 13.50
CA THR A 334 6.97 -11.82 14.35
C THR A 334 7.03 -11.47 15.84
N ALA A 335 6.54 -12.37 16.71
CA ALA A 335 6.52 -12.13 18.15
C ALA A 335 7.91 -11.80 18.73
N PRO A 336 9.00 -12.55 18.42
CA PRO A 336 10.34 -12.21 18.89
C PRO A 336 10.83 -10.84 18.44
N GLU A 337 10.57 -10.48 17.17
CA GLU A 337 10.98 -9.18 16.62
C GLU A 337 10.21 -8.03 17.28
N ASN A 338 8.89 -8.17 17.46
CA ASN A 338 8.06 -7.18 18.16
C ASN A 338 8.51 -6.99 19.61
N GLU A 339 8.85 -8.07 20.31
CA GLU A 339 9.36 -8.00 21.68
C GLU A 339 10.72 -7.29 21.73
N GLN A 340 11.62 -7.59 20.81
CA GLN A 340 12.91 -6.90 20.68
C GLN A 340 12.71 -5.39 20.43
N LEU A 341 11.77 -4.99 19.56
CA LEU A 341 11.43 -3.59 19.37
C LEU A 341 11.00 -2.94 20.69
N LEU A 342 10.02 -3.54 21.38
CA LEU A 342 9.48 -2.99 22.64
C LEU A 342 10.55 -2.91 23.73
N GLN A 343 11.44 -3.88 23.83
CA GLN A 343 12.56 -3.85 24.75
C GLN A 343 13.52 -2.72 24.43
N THR A 344 13.94 -2.59 23.16
CA THR A 344 14.84 -1.49 22.72
C THR A 344 14.22 -0.12 22.96
N MET A 345 12.91 0.03 22.68
CA MET A 345 12.18 1.25 22.97
C MET A 345 12.15 1.59 24.47
N ARG A 346 11.95 0.58 25.33
CA ARG A 346 11.96 0.76 26.80
C ARG A 346 13.31 1.29 27.31
N GLU A 347 14.42 0.87 26.69
CA GLU A 347 15.77 1.35 27.04
C GLU A 347 16.02 2.79 26.58
N VAL A 348 15.44 3.16 25.41
CA VAL A 348 15.63 4.49 24.82
C VAL A 348 14.73 5.56 25.47
N LEU A 349 13.54 5.18 25.96
CA LEU A 349 12.55 6.08 26.54
C LEU A 349 12.74 6.34 28.05
N LYS A 350 13.69 5.64 28.69
CA LYS A 350 14.11 5.93 30.08
C LYS A 350 14.92 7.22 30.12
#